data_308abf5ca3b80303c62703686d8fc298
#
_entry.id   308abf5ca3b80303c62703686d8fc298
#
_cell.length_a   1.000
_cell.length_b   1.000
_cell.length_c   1.000
_cell.angle_alpha   90.00
_cell.angle_beta   90.00
_cell.angle_gamma   90.00
#
_symmetry.space_group_name_H-M   'P 1'
#
loop_
_entity.id
_entity.type
_entity.pdbx_description
1 polymer ?
#
loop_
_entity_poly.entity_id
_entity_poly.type
_entity_poly.pdbx_seq_one_letter_code
_entity_poly.pdbx_strand_id
1 'polypeptide(L)'
;RSADLVGEGDRRASGPMSGAELRLGAVAYHPRIVTIWERFRTYFAEVGVPTDYILFSNYERLVDAVLDGTVEVGWNTNTAYVALDHRAARGGGGTRILGMRDVDRDWSTVLVMRKGQMPGTIAELTGQVLALGSRDSGHAAILPLHYLAAEGLDLAGCRLVRFDTDLGKHGDTGDSELHVVRAVAEGEADAGALSAAYFSAFRAESVPAVAGLEVVWRSPDYYHCNFTVLDSMDRELSERWSRALLAMDYDDPSLRAAMDLEGVRRWYPGDRDGYASLQAAMREQGLVS
;
A
#
# COMPACT_ATOMS: atom_id res chain seq x y z
N ARG A 1 23.65 -38.05 -66.60
CA ARG A 1 24.48 -36.83 -66.37
C ARG A 1 23.84 -36.00 -65.35
N SER A 2 24.46 -35.99 -64.23
CA SER A 2 24.10 -35.25 -63.01
C SER A 2 24.18 -33.75 -63.22
N ALA A 3 23.32 -33.03 -62.55
CA ALA A 3 23.59 -31.65 -62.13
C ALA A 3 23.02 -31.50 -60.71
N ASP A 4 23.91 -31.28 -59.77
CA ASP A 4 23.63 -30.96 -58.37
C ASP A 4 22.94 -29.59 -58.30
N LEU A 5 21.90 -29.49 -57.46
CA LEU A 5 21.36 -28.26 -56.97
C LEU A 5 21.49 -28.24 -55.47
N VAL A 6 22.45 -27.48 -54.99
CA VAL A 6 22.70 -27.16 -53.59
C VAL A 6 21.55 -26.29 -53.08
N GLY A 7 20.86 -26.81 -52.08
CA GLY A 7 19.81 -26.05 -51.37
C GLY A 7 20.43 -25.00 -50.50
N GLU A 8 20.12 -23.73 -50.73
CA GLU A 8 20.33 -22.62 -49.78
C GLU A 8 19.43 -22.79 -48.57
N GLY A 9 20.06 -22.98 -47.41
CA GLY A 9 19.38 -23.01 -46.15
C GLY A 9 18.76 -21.67 -45.80
N ASP A 10 17.45 -21.67 -45.74
CA ASP A 10 16.62 -20.57 -45.22
C ASP A 10 16.98 -20.35 -43.74
N ARG A 11 17.81 -19.36 -43.45
CA ARG A 11 18.04 -18.80 -42.14
C ARG A 11 16.80 -17.96 -41.80
N ARG A 12 15.78 -18.59 -41.25
CA ARG A 12 14.74 -17.87 -40.54
C ARG A 12 15.39 -17.12 -39.40
N ALA A 13 15.48 -15.81 -39.52
CA ALA A 13 15.76 -14.91 -38.45
C ALA A 13 14.69 -15.18 -37.37
N SER A 14 15.12 -15.70 -36.24
CA SER A 14 14.31 -15.74 -35.02
C SER A 14 13.99 -14.29 -34.66
N GLY A 15 12.79 -13.86 -34.95
CA GLY A 15 12.24 -12.62 -34.44
C GLY A 15 12.32 -12.60 -32.90
N PRO A 16 12.28 -11.43 -32.26
CA PRO A 16 12.34 -11.34 -30.82
C PRO A 16 11.21 -12.22 -30.24
N MET A 17 11.57 -13.14 -29.35
CA MET A 17 10.60 -13.92 -28.59
C MET A 17 9.65 -12.91 -27.91
N SER A 18 8.38 -12.94 -28.29
CA SER A 18 7.30 -12.23 -27.60
C SER A 18 7.32 -12.73 -26.14
N GLY A 19 8.00 -12.00 -25.26
CA GLY A 19 7.93 -12.28 -23.82
C GLY A 19 6.46 -12.17 -23.40
N ALA A 20 5.98 -13.13 -22.65
CA ALA A 20 4.64 -13.08 -22.10
C ALA A 20 4.45 -11.73 -21.38
N GLU A 21 3.36 -11.03 -21.70
CA GLU A 21 2.98 -9.78 -21.06
C GLU A 21 2.64 -10.06 -19.59
N LEU A 22 3.27 -9.33 -18.68
CA LEU A 22 2.96 -9.43 -17.25
C LEU A 22 1.66 -8.72 -16.93
N ARG A 23 0.96 -9.20 -15.91
CA ARG A 23 -0.25 -8.56 -15.41
C ARG A 23 0.00 -8.02 -14.01
N LEU A 24 -0.22 -6.73 -13.86
CA LEU A 24 -0.16 -6.02 -12.59
C LEU A 24 -1.57 -5.86 -12.05
N GLY A 25 -1.79 -6.21 -10.79
CA GLY A 25 -3.03 -5.93 -10.07
C GLY A 25 -2.92 -4.69 -9.21
N ALA A 26 -3.95 -3.84 -9.25
CA ALA A 26 -4.08 -2.69 -8.37
C ALA A 26 -5.55 -2.47 -7.96
N VAL A 27 -5.80 -1.70 -6.91
CA VAL A 27 -7.16 -1.40 -6.45
C VAL A 27 -7.63 -0.05 -6.97
N ALA A 28 -8.84 -0.02 -7.51
CA ALA A 28 -9.50 1.18 -8.02
C ALA A 28 -10.12 1.99 -6.87
N TYR A 29 -9.30 2.66 -6.08
CA TYR A 29 -9.78 3.49 -4.96
C TYR A 29 -10.11 4.94 -5.38
N HIS A 30 -9.60 5.40 -6.53
CA HIS A 30 -9.83 6.75 -7.05
C HIS A 30 -9.76 6.76 -8.60
N PRO A 31 -10.52 7.61 -9.32
CA PRO A 31 -10.49 7.67 -10.80
C PRO A 31 -9.10 7.92 -11.41
N ARG A 32 -8.20 8.65 -10.71
CA ARG A 32 -6.81 8.92 -11.17
C ARG A 32 -5.99 7.65 -11.42
N ILE A 33 -6.36 6.53 -10.82
CA ILE A 33 -5.65 5.24 -10.91
C ILE A 33 -5.49 4.80 -12.38
N VAL A 34 -6.52 4.96 -13.20
CA VAL A 34 -6.45 4.61 -14.63
C VAL A 34 -5.34 5.41 -15.33
N THR A 35 -5.24 6.72 -15.08
CA THR A 35 -4.20 7.57 -15.68
C THR A 35 -2.79 7.13 -15.28
N ILE A 36 -2.61 6.73 -14.01
CA ILE A 36 -1.32 6.25 -13.49
C ILE A 36 -0.92 4.98 -14.22
N TRP A 37 -1.79 3.96 -14.21
CA TRP A 37 -1.44 2.64 -14.75
C TRP A 37 -1.34 2.62 -16.28
N GLU A 38 -2.13 3.43 -17.00
CA GLU A 38 -1.98 3.59 -18.45
C GLU A 38 -0.60 4.15 -18.81
N ARG A 39 -0.10 5.11 -18.04
CA ARG A 39 1.24 5.67 -18.30
C ARG A 39 2.34 4.69 -17.93
N PHE A 40 2.20 3.99 -16.81
CA PHE A 40 3.16 2.95 -16.41
C PHE A 40 3.16 1.78 -17.41
N ARG A 41 2.00 1.34 -17.89
CA ARG A 41 1.89 0.34 -18.95
C ARG A 41 2.70 0.74 -20.19
N THR A 42 2.53 1.98 -20.64
CA THR A 42 3.27 2.51 -21.78
C THR A 42 4.78 2.46 -21.52
N TYR A 43 5.23 2.95 -20.38
CA TYR A 43 6.64 2.93 -19.99
C TYR A 43 7.23 1.51 -19.97
N PHE A 44 6.55 0.56 -19.31
CA PHE A 44 7.04 -0.82 -19.24
C PHE A 44 7.15 -1.48 -20.62
N ALA A 45 6.24 -1.15 -21.55
CA ALA A 45 6.33 -1.61 -22.94
C ALA A 45 7.56 -0.98 -23.66
N GLU A 46 7.79 0.32 -23.47
CA GLU A 46 8.92 1.06 -24.06
C GLU A 46 10.28 0.50 -23.60
N VAL A 47 10.39 0.08 -22.33
CA VAL A 47 11.64 -0.49 -21.76
C VAL A 47 11.76 -2.01 -21.93
N GLY A 48 10.87 -2.63 -22.72
CA GLY A 48 10.96 -4.05 -23.09
C GLY A 48 10.51 -5.03 -21.99
N VAL A 49 9.68 -4.58 -21.05
CA VAL A 49 9.04 -5.41 -20.03
C VAL A 49 7.53 -5.19 -20.07
N PRO A 50 6.84 -5.58 -21.17
CA PRO A 50 5.43 -5.26 -21.36
C PRO A 50 4.60 -5.76 -20.17
N THR A 51 3.83 -4.86 -19.59
CA THR A 51 3.03 -5.09 -18.39
C THR A 51 1.67 -4.48 -18.59
N ASP A 52 0.62 -5.28 -18.60
CA ASP A 52 -0.77 -4.81 -18.56
C ASP A 52 -1.25 -4.72 -17.11
N TYR A 53 -2.41 -4.12 -16.86
CA TYR A 53 -2.92 -4.00 -15.50
C TYR A 53 -4.39 -4.41 -15.39
N ILE A 54 -4.76 -4.93 -14.21
CA ILE A 54 -6.13 -5.28 -13.84
C ILE A 54 -6.50 -4.50 -12.58
N LEU A 55 -7.64 -3.82 -12.61
CA LEU A 55 -8.15 -3.07 -11.46
C LEU A 55 -9.19 -3.89 -10.69
N PHE A 56 -8.96 -4.01 -9.40
CA PHE A 56 -9.82 -4.70 -8.46
C PHE A 56 -10.66 -3.73 -7.63
N SER A 57 -11.80 -4.18 -7.17
CA SER A 57 -12.71 -3.38 -6.34
C SER A 57 -12.22 -3.22 -4.90
N ASN A 58 -11.40 -4.15 -4.41
CA ASN A 58 -10.86 -4.16 -3.05
C ASN A 58 -9.56 -4.97 -2.97
N TYR A 59 -8.84 -4.86 -1.85
CA TYR A 59 -7.55 -5.51 -1.65
C TYR A 59 -7.66 -7.02 -1.43
N GLU A 60 -8.75 -7.53 -0.88
CA GLU A 60 -8.97 -8.97 -0.72
C GLU A 60 -9.02 -9.66 -2.09
N ARG A 61 -9.71 -9.05 -3.06
CA ARG A 61 -9.75 -9.54 -4.45
C ARG A 61 -8.39 -9.49 -5.13
N LEU A 62 -7.62 -8.43 -4.88
CA LEU A 62 -6.25 -8.34 -5.38
C LEU A 62 -5.36 -9.45 -4.79
N VAL A 63 -5.42 -9.67 -3.47
CA VAL A 63 -4.68 -10.75 -2.80
C VAL A 63 -5.05 -12.11 -3.36
N ASP A 64 -6.34 -12.38 -3.55
CA ASP A 64 -6.82 -13.62 -4.19
C ASP A 64 -6.22 -13.79 -5.59
N ALA A 65 -6.24 -12.73 -6.41
CA ALA A 65 -5.77 -12.74 -7.79
C ALA A 65 -4.24 -12.95 -7.90
N VAL A 66 -3.45 -12.48 -6.94
CA VAL A 66 -2.02 -12.79 -6.88
C VAL A 66 -1.81 -14.25 -6.50
N LEU A 67 -2.54 -14.77 -5.51
CA LEU A 67 -2.40 -16.15 -5.03
C LEU A 67 -2.82 -17.19 -6.08
N ASP A 68 -3.83 -16.92 -6.88
CA ASP A 68 -4.31 -17.83 -7.93
C ASP A 68 -3.61 -17.62 -9.29
N GLY A 69 -2.72 -16.63 -9.41
CA GLY A 69 -1.97 -16.36 -10.63
C GLY A 69 -2.77 -15.59 -11.70
N THR A 70 -3.90 -15.00 -11.35
CA THR A 70 -4.63 -14.09 -12.25
C THR A 70 -3.79 -12.86 -12.59
N VAL A 71 -2.99 -12.38 -11.64
CA VAL A 71 -1.95 -11.36 -11.83
C VAL A 71 -0.64 -11.83 -11.25
N GLU A 72 0.47 -11.45 -11.86
CA GLU A 72 1.82 -11.80 -11.42
C GLU A 72 2.34 -10.82 -10.36
N VAL A 73 2.02 -9.52 -10.49
CA VAL A 73 2.51 -8.46 -9.64
C VAL A 73 1.33 -7.77 -8.94
N GLY A 74 1.35 -7.67 -7.63
CA GLY A 74 0.34 -6.93 -6.86
C GLY A 74 0.88 -5.60 -6.34
N TRP A 75 0.16 -4.49 -6.58
CA TRP A 75 0.39 -3.22 -5.89
C TRP A 75 -0.45 -3.22 -4.61
N ASN A 76 0.21 -3.47 -3.49
CA ASN A 76 -0.43 -3.75 -2.22
C ASN A 76 -0.22 -2.62 -1.21
N THR A 77 -1.25 -2.36 -0.39
CA THR A 77 -1.06 -1.70 0.91
C THR A 77 -0.27 -2.62 1.85
N ASN A 78 0.18 -2.09 2.97
CA ASN A 78 0.85 -2.89 4.00
C ASN A 78 -0.05 -4.01 4.54
N THR A 79 -1.34 -3.75 4.80
CA THR A 79 -2.30 -4.76 5.27
C THR A 79 -2.51 -5.86 4.22
N ALA A 80 -2.67 -5.50 2.95
CA ALA A 80 -2.80 -6.45 1.86
C ALA A 80 -1.53 -7.29 1.69
N TYR A 81 -0.34 -6.66 1.77
CA TYR A 81 0.93 -7.36 1.71
C TYR A 81 1.08 -8.38 2.82
N VAL A 82 0.80 -8.01 4.08
CA VAL A 82 0.91 -8.94 5.21
C VAL A 82 -0.08 -10.10 5.07
N ALA A 83 -1.31 -9.85 4.63
CA ALA A 83 -2.28 -10.90 4.36
C ALA A 83 -1.83 -11.84 3.24
N LEU A 84 -1.29 -11.30 2.13
CA LEU A 84 -0.75 -12.06 1.01
C LEU A 84 0.43 -12.94 1.45
N ASP A 85 1.41 -12.36 2.12
CA ASP A 85 2.61 -13.06 2.59
C ASP A 85 2.26 -14.21 3.54
N HIS A 86 1.35 -13.94 4.48
CA HIS A 86 0.88 -14.96 5.42
C HIS A 86 0.14 -16.12 4.70
N ARG A 87 -0.75 -15.80 3.78
CA ARG A 87 -1.50 -16.83 3.00
C ARG A 87 -0.60 -17.63 2.07
N ALA A 88 0.39 -16.99 1.42
CA ALA A 88 1.39 -17.67 0.61
C ALA A 88 2.23 -18.65 1.45
N ALA A 89 2.67 -18.24 2.64
CA ALA A 89 3.43 -19.09 3.56
C ALA A 89 2.62 -20.31 4.03
N ARG A 90 1.34 -20.16 4.32
CA ARG A 90 0.44 -21.30 4.65
C ARG A 90 0.25 -22.27 3.48
N GLY A 91 0.35 -21.78 2.26
CA GLY A 91 0.36 -22.62 1.04
C GLY A 91 1.72 -23.29 0.76
N GLY A 92 2.72 -23.11 1.61
CA GLY A 92 4.08 -23.66 1.46
C GLY A 92 4.97 -22.83 0.51
N GLY A 93 4.55 -21.61 0.16
CA GLY A 93 5.30 -20.66 -0.65
C GLY A 93 5.77 -19.44 0.15
N GLY A 94 6.06 -18.35 -0.55
CA GLY A 94 6.44 -17.07 0.03
C GLY A 94 6.25 -15.95 -0.98
N THR A 95 6.69 -14.76 -0.60
CA THR A 95 6.59 -13.56 -1.42
C THR A 95 7.92 -12.83 -1.53
N ARG A 96 8.09 -12.07 -2.62
CA ARG A 96 9.20 -11.12 -2.80
C ARG A 96 8.63 -9.73 -3.07
N ILE A 97 9.20 -8.71 -2.42
CA ILE A 97 8.89 -7.32 -2.70
C ILE A 97 9.82 -6.85 -3.81
N LEU A 98 9.28 -6.28 -4.88
CA LEU A 98 10.03 -5.83 -6.05
C LEU A 98 10.41 -4.36 -5.98
N GLY A 99 9.63 -3.56 -5.29
CA GLY A 99 9.89 -2.13 -5.15
C GLY A 99 8.87 -1.43 -4.27
N MET A 100 9.26 -0.25 -3.80
CA MET A 100 8.49 0.62 -2.90
C MET A 100 8.70 2.07 -3.32
N ARG A 101 7.74 2.95 -3.04
CA ARG A 101 7.93 4.40 -3.19
C ARG A 101 8.86 4.94 -2.12
N ASP A 102 9.51 6.05 -2.40
CA ASP A 102 10.28 6.83 -1.43
C ASP A 102 9.48 7.19 -0.17
N VAL A 103 8.20 7.50 -0.33
CA VAL A 103 7.29 7.85 0.76
C VAL A 103 6.77 6.66 1.58
N ASP A 104 6.96 5.41 1.12
CA ASP A 104 6.39 4.23 1.78
C ASP A 104 7.23 3.70 2.96
N ARG A 105 8.41 4.25 3.21
CA ARG A 105 9.32 3.76 4.26
C ARG A 105 9.19 4.49 5.59
N ASP A 106 8.60 5.67 5.59
CA ASP A 106 8.52 6.56 6.75
C ASP A 106 7.07 6.91 7.12
N TRP A 107 6.15 5.93 6.94
CA TRP A 107 4.77 6.11 7.36
C TRP A 107 4.63 5.99 8.87
N SER A 108 3.76 6.82 9.42
CA SER A 108 3.43 6.77 10.85
C SER A 108 1.97 7.11 11.06
N THR A 109 1.44 6.63 12.18
CA THR A 109 0.13 7.00 12.70
C THR A 109 0.29 8.14 13.70
N VAL A 110 -0.69 9.04 13.72
CA VAL A 110 -0.82 10.05 14.77
C VAL A 110 -2.12 9.85 15.52
N LEU A 111 -2.11 10.16 16.82
CA LEU A 111 -3.30 10.37 17.61
C LEU A 111 -3.52 11.88 17.75
N VAL A 112 -4.73 12.33 17.42
CA VAL A 112 -5.11 13.75 17.49
C VAL A 112 -6.18 13.97 18.54
N MET A 113 -6.13 15.13 19.20
CA MET A 113 -7.13 15.60 20.16
C MET A 113 -7.42 17.08 19.90
N ARG A 114 -8.49 17.61 20.50
CA ARG A 114 -8.71 19.05 20.52
C ARG A 114 -7.60 19.75 21.29
N LYS A 115 -7.18 20.89 20.79
CA LYS A 115 -6.10 21.69 21.41
C LYS A 115 -6.35 21.95 22.88
N GLY A 116 -5.29 21.81 23.69
CA GLY A 116 -5.34 22.01 25.13
C GLY A 116 -5.87 20.81 25.93
N GLN A 117 -6.10 19.65 25.27
CA GLN A 117 -6.56 18.42 25.93
C GLN A 117 -5.49 17.32 25.95
N MET A 118 -4.21 17.70 25.82
CA MET A 118 -3.11 16.73 25.82
C MET A 118 -3.06 15.95 27.14
N PRO A 119 -3.07 14.59 27.08
CA PRO A 119 -2.91 13.77 28.27
C PRO A 119 -1.48 13.80 28.78
N GLY A 120 -1.25 13.55 30.06
CA GLY A 120 0.10 13.37 30.61
C GLY A 120 0.74 12.07 30.12
N THR A 121 -0.07 11.02 29.95
CA THR A 121 0.33 9.70 29.42
C THR A 121 -0.78 9.12 28.54
N ILE A 122 -0.42 8.19 27.64
CA ILE A 122 -1.41 7.48 26.80
C ILE A 122 -2.39 6.66 27.66
N ALA A 123 -1.95 6.10 28.78
CA ALA A 123 -2.82 5.35 29.68
C ALA A 123 -4.00 6.17 30.25
N GLU A 124 -3.86 7.49 30.37
CA GLU A 124 -4.93 8.41 30.84
C GLU A 124 -6.11 8.50 29.88
N LEU A 125 -5.95 8.04 28.63
CA LEU A 125 -7.05 7.93 27.67
C LEU A 125 -7.98 6.75 27.94
N THR A 126 -7.67 5.88 28.90
CA THR A 126 -8.58 4.82 29.36
C THR A 126 -9.90 5.42 29.82
N GLY A 127 -11.01 4.87 29.35
CA GLY A 127 -12.36 5.39 29.59
C GLY A 127 -12.84 6.43 28.58
N GLN A 128 -11.97 6.92 27.71
CA GLN A 128 -12.29 7.91 26.68
C GLN A 128 -12.89 7.26 25.43
N VAL A 129 -13.41 8.11 24.54
CA VAL A 129 -13.92 7.73 23.22
C VAL A 129 -12.83 7.90 22.17
N LEU A 130 -12.44 6.80 21.52
CA LEU A 130 -11.44 6.80 20.48
C LEU A 130 -12.07 6.61 19.11
N ALA A 131 -11.88 7.57 18.19
CA ALA A 131 -12.26 7.46 16.80
C ALA A 131 -11.16 6.77 15.99
N LEU A 132 -11.54 5.78 15.20
CA LEU A 132 -10.67 5.00 14.33
C LEU A 132 -11.21 5.01 12.91
N GLY A 133 -10.33 4.93 11.91
CA GLY A 133 -10.73 4.73 10.53
C GLY A 133 -11.26 3.32 10.25
N SER A 134 -11.27 2.92 8.98
CA SER A 134 -11.70 1.57 8.56
C SER A 134 -10.93 0.50 9.31
N ARG A 135 -11.64 -0.54 9.74
CA ARG A 135 -11.08 -1.63 10.57
C ARG A 135 -9.95 -2.42 9.90
N ASP A 136 -9.88 -2.39 8.57
CA ASP A 136 -8.86 -3.02 7.74
C ASP A 136 -7.68 -2.07 7.40
N SER A 137 -7.73 -0.83 7.87
CA SER A 137 -6.65 0.14 7.68
C SER A 137 -5.50 -0.12 8.65
N GLY A 138 -4.30 -0.34 8.11
CA GLY A 138 -3.08 -0.49 8.90
C GLY A 138 -2.78 0.75 9.74
N HIS A 139 -2.97 1.95 9.17
CA HIS A 139 -2.58 3.22 9.77
C HIS A 139 -3.66 3.92 10.61
N ALA A 140 -4.94 3.63 10.36
CA ALA A 140 -6.02 4.30 11.08
C ALA A 140 -6.80 3.40 12.06
N ALA A 141 -6.46 2.10 12.13
CA ALA A 141 -7.10 1.15 13.03
C ALA A 141 -6.14 0.11 13.63
N ILE A 142 -5.42 -0.67 12.80
CA ILE A 142 -4.68 -1.86 13.26
C ILE A 142 -3.45 -1.46 14.08
N LEU A 143 -2.53 -0.67 13.51
CA LEU A 143 -1.32 -0.22 14.19
C LEU A 143 -1.58 0.74 15.36
N PRO A 144 -2.54 1.70 15.28
CA PRO A 144 -2.88 2.50 16.44
C PRO A 144 -3.24 1.67 17.65
N LEU A 145 -4.12 0.67 17.52
CA LEU A 145 -4.53 -0.18 18.64
C LEU A 145 -3.34 -0.96 19.22
N HIS A 146 -2.48 -1.49 18.35
CA HIS A 146 -1.27 -2.21 18.78
C HIS A 146 -0.34 -1.32 19.61
N TYR A 147 0.04 -0.16 19.08
CA TYR A 147 1.00 0.72 19.74
C TYR A 147 0.43 1.39 20.99
N LEU A 148 -0.83 1.84 20.97
CA LEU A 148 -1.45 2.46 22.14
C LEU A 148 -1.60 1.48 23.30
N ALA A 149 -1.93 0.21 23.01
CA ALA A 149 -1.93 -0.85 24.01
C ALA A 149 -0.53 -1.11 24.60
N ALA A 150 0.51 -1.12 23.75
CA ALA A 150 1.89 -1.26 24.20
C ALA A 150 2.36 -0.12 25.10
N GLU A 151 1.77 1.08 24.95
CA GLU A 151 2.00 2.24 25.82
C GLU A 151 1.09 2.30 27.05
N GLY A 152 0.36 1.23 27.31
CA GLY A 152 -0.41 1.07 28.55
C GLY A 152 -1.88 1.49 28.47
N LEU A 153 -2.42 1.79 27.27
CA LEU A 153 -3.84 2.06 27.12
C LEU A 153 -4.66 0.79 27.31
N ASP A 154 -5.59 0.81 28.25
CA ASP A 154 -6.60 -0.25 28.38
C ASP A 154 -7.69 -0.07 27.31
N LEU A 155 -7.52 -0.76 26.17
CA LEU A 155 -8.47 -0.70 25.07
C LEU A 155 -9.86 -1.20 25.43
N ALA A 156 -9.98 -2.15 26.37
CA ALA A 156 -11.26 -2.67 26.83
C ALA A 156 -12.05 -1.63 27.65
N GLY A 157 -11.32 -0.73 28.30
CA GLY A 157 -11.90 0.40 29.00
C GLY A 157 -12.34 1.55 28.09
N CYS A 158 -11.89 1.59 26.83
CA CYS A 158 -12.21 2.65 25.88
C CYS A 158 -13.49 2.35 25.07
N ARG A 159 -14.22 3.39 24.68
CA ARG A 159 -15.26 3.27 23.65
C ARG A 159 -14.67 3.52 22.28
N LEU A 160 -14.59 2.49 21.44
CA LEU A 160 -14.08 2.59 20.08
C LEU A 160 -15.21 2.95 19.10
N VAL A 161 -15.07 4.06 18.37
CA VAL A 161 -15.95 4.47 17.26
C VAL A 161 -15.18 4.27 15.97
N ARG A 162 -15.73 3.51 15.03
CA ARG A 162 -15.07 3.17 13.75
C ARG A 162 -15.84 3.75 12.57
N PHE A 163 -15.09 4.25 11.60
CA PHE A 163 -15.62 4.77 10.35
C PHE A 163 -15.20 3.85 9.20
N ASP A 164 -16.01 2.82 8.94
CA ASP A 164 -15.76 1.80 7.92
C ASP A 164 -16.20 2.24 6.51
N THR A 165 -16.04 3.51 6.16
CA THR A 165 -16.52 4.10 4.88
C THR A 165 -15.75 3.61 3.67
N ASP A 166 -14.51 3.24 3.85
CA ASP A 166 -13.60 2.73 2.80
C ASP A 166 -13.12 1.31 3.07
N LEU A 167 -13.98 0.50 3.68
CA LEU A 167 -13.72 -0.93 3.91
C LEU A 167 -13.37 -1.65 2.60
N GLY A 168 -12.31 -2.47 2.64
CA GLY A 168 -11.72 -3.09 1.46
C GLY A 168 -10.74 -2.21 0.68
N LYS A 169 -10.64 -0.91 1.04
CA LYS A 169 -9.67 0.04 0.48
C LYS A 169 -8.52 0.34 1.45
N HIS A 170 -8.53 -0.22 2.64
CA HIS A 170 -7.51 -0.11 3.68
C HIS A 170 -7.18 1.34 4.10
N GLY A 171 -8.11 2.27 3.92
CA GLY A 171 -7.92 3.69 4.22
C GLY A 171 -7.36 4.54 3.07
N ASP A 172 -7.09 3.97 1.89
CA ASP A 172 -6.47 4.68 0.75
C ASP A 172 -7.32 5.80 0.14
N THR A 173 -8.61 5.85 0.43
CA THR A 173 -9.47 6.96 0.00
C THR A 173 -9.30 8.20 0.88
N GLY A 174 -8.87 8.04 2.13
CA GLY A 174 -8.83 9.07 3.15
C GLY A 174 -10.20 9.44 3.75
N ASP A 175 -11.30 8.88 3.25
CA ASP A 175 -12.65 9.24 3.70
C ASP A 175 -12.90 8.84 5.15
N SER A 176 -12.47 7.64 5.56
CA SER A 176 -12.61 7.19 6.95
C SER A 176 -11.82 8.07 7.91
N GLU A 177 -10.63 8.52 7.51
CA GLU A 177 -9.78 9.39 8.34
C GLU A 177 -10.33 10.82 8.41
N LEU A 178 -10.98 11.30 7.35
CA LEU A 178 -11.70 12.57 7.39
C LEU A 178 -12.87 12.54 8.41
N HIS A 179 -13.57 11.40 8.51
CA HIS A 179 -14.58 11.21 9.55
C HIS A 179 -13.97 11.17 10.95
N VAL A 180 -12.80 10.57 11.13
CA VAL A 180 -12.07 10.57 12.40
C VAL A 180 -11.81 12.00 12.88
N VAL A 181 -11.21 12.85 12.03
CA VAL A 181 -10.89 14.24 12.43
C VAL A 181 -12.14 15.06 12.71
N ARG A 182 -13.24 14.84 11.97
CA ARG A 182 -14.55 15.50 12.23
C ARG A 182 -15.11 15.09 13.58
N ALA A 183 -15.15 13.80 13.88
CA ALA A 183 -15.69 13.30 15.15
C ALA A 183 -14.92 13.88 16.36
N VAL A 184 -13.59 14.02 16.26
CA VAL A 184 -12.79 14.66 17.32
C VAL A 184 -13.07 16.15 17.40
N ALA A 185 -13.12 16.86 16.27
CA ALA A 185 -13.37 18.30 16.23
C ALA A 185 -14.75 18.67 16.80
N GLU A 186 -15.78 17.87 16.53
CA GLU A 186 -17.16 18.06 16.95
C GLU A 186 -17.43 17.57 18.38
N GLY A 187 -16.46 16.88 19.00
CA GLY A 187 -16.56 16.38 20.37
C GLY A 187 -17.32 15.06 20.49
N GLU A 188 -17.57 14.35 19.40
CA GLU A 188 -18.15 13.01 19.39
C GLU A 188 -17.14 11.94 19.83
N ALA A 189 -15.84 12.24 19.67
CA ALA A 189 -14.73 11.48 20.18
C ALA A 189 -13.74 12.38 20.93
N ASP A 190 -13.03 11.82 21.90
CA ASP A 190 -12.01 12.53 22.68
C ASP A 190 -10.68 12.55 21.94
N ALA A 191 -10.30 11.43 21.32
CA ALA A 191 -9.11 11.29 20.51
C ALA A 191 -9.41 10.52 19.22
N GLY A 192 -8.57 10.68 18.20
CA GLY A 192 -8.72 9.99 16.92
C GLY A 192 -7.40 9.59 16.31
N ALA A 193 -7.33 8.39 15.73
CA ALA A 193 -6.15 7.85 15.07
C ALA A 193 -6.28 7.93 13.55
N LEU A 194 -5.22 8.44 12.90
CA LEU A 194 -5.12 8.52 11.45
C LEU A 194 -3.64 8.53 11.01
N SER A 195 -3.38 8.39 9.69
CA SER A 195 -2.01 8.53 9.21
C SER A 195 -1.52 9.98 9.34
N ALA A 196 -0.24 10.13 9.65
CA ALA A 196 0.41 11.44 9.68
C ALA A 196 0.35 12.12 8.31
N ALA A 197 0.39 11.34 7.22
CA ALA A 197 0.32 11.83 5.86
C ALA A 197 -1.03 12.48 5.57
N TYR A 198 -2.15 11.82 5.88
CA TYR A 198 -3.49 12.40 5.70
C TYR A 198 -3.74 13.59 6.63
N PHE A 199 -3.30 13.53 7.89
CA PHE A 199 -3.42 14.68 8.76
C PHE A 199 -2.69 15.92 8.20
N SER A 200 -1.48 15.71 7.65
CA SER A 200 -0.72 16.77 6.99
C SER A 200 -1.40 17.28 5.72
N ALA A 201 -1.96 16.38 4.90
CA ALA A 201 -2.72 16.74 3.69
C ALA A 201 -3.96 17.56 4.04
N PHE A 202 -4.76 17.13 5.01
CA PHE A 202 -5.94 17.87 5.48
C PHE A 202 -5.61 19.27 6.01
N ARG A 203 -4.44 19.43 6.66
CA ARG A 203 -3.94 20.74 7.07
C ARG A 203 -3.53 21.62 5.90
N ALA A 204 -2.84 21.03 4.91
CA ALA A 204 -2.44 21.75 3.70
C ALA A 204 -3.64 22.20 2.85
N GLU A 205 -4.67 21.39 2.81
CA GLU A 205 -5.95 21.67 2.14
C GLU A 205 -6.88 22.58 2.96
N SER A 206 -6.46 22.98 4.15
CA SER A 206 -7.24 23.83 5.07
C SER A 206 -8.61 23.25 5.43
N VAL A 207 -8.68 21.92 5.61
CA VAL A 207 -9.91 21.26 6.07
C VAL A 207 -10.31 21.84 7.44
N PRO A 208 -11.51 22.40 7.61
CA PRO A 208 -11.88 23.11 8.83
C PRO A 208 -11.74 22.29 10.11
N ALA A 209 -12.06 20.98 10.05
CA ALA A 209 -12.01 20.10 11.20
C ALA A 209 -10.61 20.01 11.85
N VAL A 210 -9.53 20.11 11.08
CA VAL A 210 -8.17 19.99 11.65
C VAL A 210 -7.66 21.26 12.32
N ALA A 211 -8.29 22.41 12.12
CA ALA A 211 -7.79 23.69 12.64
C ALA A 211 -7.72 23.74 14.18
N GLY A 212 -8.66 23.08 14.84
CA GLY A 212 -8.76 22.98 16.30
C GLY A 212 -8.06 21.75 16.91
N LEU A 213 -7.38 20.95 16.10
CA LEU A 213 -6.74 19.71 16.55
C LEU A 213 -5.23 19.84 16.68
N GLU A 214 -4.65 19.03 17.56
CA GLU A 214 -3.21 18.87 17.71
C GLU A 214 -2.84 17.38 17.79
N VAL A 215 -1.63 17.06 17.37
CA VAL A 215 -1.06 15.71 17.50
C VAL A 215 -0.56 15.56 18.93
N VAL A 216 -1.11 14.57 19.65
CA VAL A 216 -0.74 14.27 21.04
C VAL A 216 0.18 13.05 21.14
N TRP A 217 0.24 12.23 20.07
CA TRP A 217 1.10 11.05 20.00
C TRP A 217 1.39 10.70 18.53
N ARG A 218 2.55 10.05 18.31
CA ARG A 218 2.98 9.51 17.02
C ARG A 218 3.59 8.13 17.20
N SER A 219 3.22 7.19 16.34
CA SER A 219 3.83 5.86 16.30
C SER A 219 5.28 5.89 15.83
N PRO A 220 6.07 4.84 16.08
CA PRO A 220 7.26 4.55 15.28
C PRO A 220 6.91 4.46 13.79
N ASP A 221 7.91 4.70 12.93
CA ASP A 221 7.74 4.58 11.49
C ASP A 221 7.57 3.11 11.09
N TYR A 222 6.78 2.87 10.04
CA TYR A 222 6.53 1.57 9.44
C TYR A 222 6.42 1.71 7.91
N TYR A 223 6.44 0.57 7.22
CA TYR A 223 6.31 0.56 5.76
C TYR A 223 4.84 0.51 5.32
N HIS A 224 4.56 1.16 4.17
CA HIS A 224 3.21 1.21 3.62
C HIS A 224 3.08 0.35 2.35
N CYS A 225 3.04 0.94 1.15
CA CYS A 225 2.77 0.19 -0.07
C CYS A 225 4.02 -0.48 -0.66
N ASN A 226 3.80 -1.57 -1.39
CA ASN A 226 4.85 -2.24 -2.15
C ASN A 226 4.31 -3.00 -3.36
N PHE A 227 5.18 -3.26 -4.34
CA PHE A 227 4.95 -4.26 -5.38
C PHE A 227 5.41 -5.63 -4.91
N THR A 228 4.50 -6.60 -4.91
CA THR A 228 4.77 -7.96 -4.43
C THR A 228 4.49 -8.98 -5.52
N VAL A 229 5.33 -10.03 -5.55
CA VAL A 229 5.13 -11.25 -6.35
C VAL A 229 5.24 -12.47 -5.46
N LEU A 230 4.68 -13.60 -5.90
CA LEU A 230 4.94 -14.89 -5.26
C LEU A 230 6.37 -15.37 -5.57
N ASP A 231 6.96 -16.15 -4.66
CA ASP A 231 8.29 -16.76 -4.86
C ASP A 231 8.33 -17.70 -6.06
N SER A 232 7.18 -18.25 -6.46
CA SER A 232 7.03 -19.11 -7.64
C SER A 232 7.16 -18.36 -8.97
N MET A 233 7.06 -17.03 -8.98
CA MET A 233 7.29 -16.24 -10.19
C MET A 233 8.73 -16.37 -10.66
N ASP A 234 8.92 -16.47 -12.00
CA ASP A 234 10.24 -16.50 -12.61
C ASP A 234 11.13 -15.37 -12.08
N ARG A 235 12.34 -15.76 -11.62
CA ARG A 235 13.23 -14.84 -10.93
C ARG A 235 13.81 -13.80 -11.88
N GLU A 236 14.26 -14.23 -13.05
CA GLU A 236 14.86 -13.31 -14.03
C GLU A 236 13.84 -12.27 -14.51
N LEU A 237 12.62 -12.71 -14.77
CA LEU A 237 11.54 -11.82 -15.18
C LEU A 237 11.17 -10.81 -14.07
N SER A 238 11.04 -11.26 -12.82
CA SER A 238 10.75 -10.37 -11.70
C SER A 238 11.87 -9.36 -11.43
N GLU A 239 13.12 -9.77 -11.58
CA GLU A 239 14.28 -8.88 -11.44
C GLU A 239 14.38 -7.88 -12.61
N ARG A 240 14.04 -8.28 -13.84
CA ARG A 240 13.93 -7.35 -14.97
C ARG A 240 12.85 -6.31 -14.73
N TRP A 241 11.69 -6.73 -14.26
CA TRP A 241 10.59 -5.84 -13.93
C TRP A 241 10.98 -4.86 -12.82
N SER A 242 11.58 -5.34 -11.74
CA SER A 242 12.08 -4.50 -10.64
C SER A 242 13.11 -3.48 -11.14
N ARG A 243 14.09 -3.89 -11.97
CA ARG A 243 15.06 -2.95 -12.55
C ARG A 243 14.38 -1.87 -13.41
N ALA A 244 13.38 -2.23 -14.19
CA ALA A 244 12.63 -1.26 -14.99
C ALA A 244 11.88 -0.27 -14.08
N LEU A 245 11.21 -0.74 -13.01
CA LEU A 245 10.56 0.11 -12.03
C LEU A 245 11.55 1.10 -11.39
N LEU A 246 12.67 0.59 -10.89
CA LEU A 246 13.70 1.39 -10.20
C LEU A 246 14.41 2.40 -11.13
N ALA A 247 14.33 2.20 -12.43
CA ALA A 247 14.88 3.10 -13.45
C ALA A 247 13.91 4.20 -13.89
N MET A 248 12.67 4.23 -13.38
CA MET A 248 11.76 5.34 -13.66
C MET A 248 12.35 6.64 -13.14
N ASP A 249 12.49 7.61 -14.03
CA ASP A 249 13.08 8.92 -13.72
C ASP A 249 11.98 9.98 -13.58
N TYR A 250 11.93 10.60 -12.40
CA TYR A 250 10.99 11.69 -12.13
C TYR A 250 11.25 12.92 -13.00
N ASP A 251 12.48 13.10 -13.49
CA ASP A 251 12.82 14.21 -14.36
C ASP A 251 12.41 13.97 -15.83
N ASP A 252 11.99 12.76 -16.18
CA ASP A 252 11.33 12.49 -17.46
C ASP A 252 9.94 13.14 -17.48
N PRO A 253 9.70 14.16 -18.36
CA PRO A 253 8.39 14.83 -18.42
C PRO A 253 7.24 13.88 -18.77
N SER A 254 7.53 12.77 -19.43
CA SER A 254 6.54 11.79 -19.82
C SER A 254 6.06 10.93 -18.65
N LEU A 255 6.85 10.77 -17.57
CA LEU A 255 6.52 10.02 -16.37
C LEU A 255 6.06 10.90 -15.21
N ARG A 256 6.55 12.12 -15.15
CA ARG A 256 6.34 13.04 -14.00
C ARG A 256 4.90 13.15 -13.56
N ALA A 257 3.97 13.37 -14.50
CA ALA A 257 2.55 13.56 -14.17
C ALA A 257 1.94 12.31 -13.51
N ALA A 258 2.29 11.10 -13.97
CA ALA A 258 1.82 9.86 -13.36
C ALA A 258 2.49 9.60 -12.00
N MET A 259 3.79 9.90 -11.88
CA MET A 259 4.52 9.79 -10.63
C MET A 259 4.00 10.78 -9.57
N ASP A 260 3.66 12.01 -9.95
CA ASP A 260 3.00 12.99 -9.07
C ASP A 260 1.63 12.48 -8.58
N LEU A 261 0.82 11.91 -9.48
CA LEU A 261 -0.48 11.32 -9.11
C LEU A 261 -0.35 10.12 -8.17
N GLU A 262 0.71 9.32 -8.31
CA GLU A 262 1.04 8.19 -7.43
C GLU A 262 1.76 8.62 -6.14
N GLY A 263 2.19 9.88 -6.06
CA GLY A 263 2.89 10.42 -4.91
C GLY A 263 4.31 9.86 -4.76
N VAL A 264 4.99 9.54 -5.86
CA VAL A 264 6.34 8.99 -5.88
C VAL A 264 7.30 9.90 -6.64
N ARG A 265 8.50 10.09 -6.13
CA ARG A 265 9.60 10.74 -6.84
C ARG A 265 10.72 9.77 -7.18
N ARG A 266 10.86 8.72 -6.37
CA ARG A 266 11.87 7.68 -6.57
C ARG A 266 11.37 6.34 -6.07
N TRP A 267 11.63 5.29 -6.84
CA TRP A 267 11.41 3.92 -6.45
C TRP A 267 12.64 3.35 -5.75
N TYR A 268 12.43 2.58 -4.70
CA TYR A 268 13.46 1.90 -3.94
C TYR A 268 13.30 0.39 -4.03
N PRO A 269 14.42 -0.38 -3.90
CA PRO A 269 14.34 -1.84 -3.81
C PRO A 269 13.42 -2.28 -2.68
N GLY A 270 12.80 -3.45 -2.85
CA GLY A 270 11.95 -4.06 -1.86
C GLY A 270 12.69 -4.42 -0.57
N ASP A 271 12.02 -4.22 0.55
CA ASP A 271 12.50 -4.50 1.90
C ASP A 271 11.32 -4.99 2.76
N ARG A 272 11.57 -5.90 3.69
CA ARG A 272 10.53 -6.51 4.54
C ARG A 272 10.54 -5.99 5.98
N ASP A 273 11.61 -5.36 6.42
CA ASP A 273 11.87 -5.09 7.84
C ASP A 273 10.81 -4.18 8.48
N GLY A 274 10.32 -3.18 7.74
CA GLY A 274 9.35 -2.22 8.24
C GLY A 274 7.90 -2.75 8.37
N TYR A 275 7.63 -4.03 8.03
CA TYR A 275 6.28 -4.62 8.21
C TYR A 275 6.15 -5.45 9.49
N ALA A 276 7.20 -5.61 10.29
CA ALA A 276 7.20 -6.49 11.46
C ALA A 276 6.14 -6.11 12.50
N SER A 277 5.98 -4.84 12.78
CA SER A 277 4.96 -4.34 13.75
C SER A 277 3.54 -4.60 13.25
N LEU A 278 3.27 -4.41 11.95
CA LEU A 278 1.97 -4.71 11.38
C LEU A 278 1.66 -6.21 11.39
N GLN A 279 2.66 -7.05 11.10
CA GLN A 279 2.52 -8.51 11.22
C GLN A 279 2.17 -8.93 12.66
N ALA A 280 2.82 -8.34 13.67
CA ALA A 280 2.52 -8.59 15.07
C ALA A 280 1.09 -8.12 15.40
N ALA A 281 0.75 -6.90 15.05
CA ALA A 281 -0.57 -6.31 15.29
C ALA A 281 -1.71 -7.13 14.68
N MET A 282 -1.54 -7.60 13.43
CA MET A 282 -2.54 -8.40 12.73
C MET A 282 -2.72 -9.78 13.36
N ARG A 283 -1.64 -10.41 13.88
CA ARG A 283 -1.73 -11.67 14.64
C ARG A 283 -2.45 -11.48 15.97
N GLU A 284 -2.08 -10.46 16.75
CA GLU A 284 -2.70 -10.13 18.04
C GLU A 284 -4.20 -9.87 17.92
N GLN A 285 -4.62 -9.23 16.81
CA GLN A 285 -6.02 -8.93 16.54
C GLN A 285 -6.77 -10.04 15.78
N GLY A 286 -6.11 -11.19 15.52
CA GLY A 286 -6.73 -12.34 14.86
C GLY A 286 -7.08 -12.10 13.39
N LEU A 287 -6.44 -11.14 12.73
CA LEU A 287 -6.65 -10.81 11.31
C LEU A 287 -5.87 -11.72 10.37
N VAL A 288 -4.79 -12.32 10.88
CA VAL A 288 -4.03 -13.40 10.23
C VAL A 288 -3.75 -14.48 11.26
N SER A 289 -3.84 -15.77 10.87
CA SER A 289 -3.74 -16.93 11.78
C SER A 289 -2.83 -18.03 11.22
#